data_70af3623e5bf7d0779c8675f7be12d2c
#
_entry.id   70af3623e5bf7d0779c8675f7be12d2c
#
_cell.length_a   1.000
_cell.length_b   1.000
_cell.length_c   1.000
_cell.angle_alpha   90.00
_cell.angle_beta   90.00
_cell.angle_gamma   90.00
#
_symmetry.space_group_name_H-M   'P 1'
#
loop_
_entity.id
_entity.type
_entity.pdbx_description
1 polymer ?
#
loop_
_entity_poly.entity_id
_entity_poly.type
_entity_poly.pdbx_seq_one_letter_code
_entity_poly.pdbx_strand_id
1 'polypeptide(L)'
;FDKHTPYRIVSDEAFRLDASLAICMMIDGLRYLTSPDDHIALARLATAYQREVLKRNIDLNTVLLNQVESYLPAGFVLLREELRLMPLYELLEKLFILFDMQLIEKQDAYICAFYDAVTEYMQNNSSELTAFISYWDERLHEKTIPSGEIEGIRILSIHKSKGLEYHTVLLPFCDWKMENETNSHLIWCSVAGTGKNTDRPPFNELDIVPVNYSGAMAESVYRDSYLEERLQLWVDNLNLLYVAFTRACKNLIVWGKAKQKGT
;
A
#
# COMPACT_ATOMS: atom_id res chain seq x y z
N PHE A 1 -2.46 -21.20 -6.11
CA PHE A 1 -3.72 -21.52 -5.40
C PHE A 1 -4.31 -22.77 -6.01
N ASP A 2 -4.53 -23.77 -5.18
CA ASP A 2 -5.02 -25.08 -5.60
C ASP A 2 -6.45 -24.92 -6.13
N LYS A 3 -6.71 -25.35 -7.37
CA LYS A 3 -8.02 -25.28 -8.03
C LYS A 3 -9.13 -26.09 -7.32
N HIS A 4 -8.80 -26.75 -6.22
CA HIS A 4 -9.69 -27.65 -5.48
C HIS A 4 -10.18 -27.11 -4.13
N THR A 5 -9.81 -25.88 -3.71
CA THR A 5 -10.34 -25.31 -2.47
C THR A 5 -11.73 -24.71 -2.71
N PRO A 6 -12.78 -25.21 -2.02
CA PRO A 6 -14.14 -24.69 -2.19
C PRO A 6 -14.34 -23.31 -1.54
N TYR A 7 -13.32 -22.78 -0.86
CA TYR A 7 -13.42 -21.53 -0.11
C TYR A 7 -12.78 -20.37 -0.86
N ARG A 8 -13.51 -19.26 -1.00
CA ARG A 8 -12.97 -18.02 -1.52
C ARG A 8 -12.23 -17.29 -0.41
N ILE A 9 -11.08 -16.73 -0.73
CA ILE A 9 -10.33 -15.85 0.17
C ILE A 9 -10.58 -14.43 -0.31
N VAL A 10 -10.98 -13.57 0.62
CA VAL A 10 -11.30 -12.15 0.39
C VAL A 10 -10.36 -11.31 1.24
N SER A 11 -9.54 -10.48 0.63
CA SER A 11 -8.69 -9.50 1.30
C SER A 11 -9.12 -8.10 0.86
N ASP A 12 -9.27 -7.18 1.82
CA ASP A 12 -9.59 -5.79 1.48
C ASP A 12 -8.47 -5.14 0.65
N GLU A 13 -7.23 -5.58 0.82
CA GLU A 13 -6.10 -5.11 0.01
C GLU A 13 -6.16 -5.59 -1.44
N ALA A 14 -6.82 -6.72 -1.70
CA ALA A 14 -7.05 -7.21 -3.06
C ALA A 14 -8.09 -6.38 -3.82
N PHE A 15 -8.79 -5.48 -3.14
CA PHE A 15 -9.81 -4.60 -3.72
C PHE A 15 -9.36 -3.14 -3.82
N ARG A 16 -8.09 -2.86 -3.61
CA ARG A 16 -7.52 -1.53 -3.84
C ARG A 16 -7.51 -1.22 -5.34
N LEU A 17 -7.62 0.06 -5.68
CA LEU A 17 -7.59 0.48 -7.09
C LEU A 17 -6.27 0.12 -7.78
N ASP A 18 -5.14 0.14 -7.05
CA ASP A 18 -3.83 -0.25 -7.58
C ASP A 18 -3.67 -1.78 -7.80
N ALA A 19 -4.59 -2.60 -7.32
CA ALA A 19 -4.64 -4.02 -7.65
C ALA A 19 -5.21 -4.28 -9.07
N SER A 20 -5.85 -3.29 -9.68
CA SER A 20 -6.36 -3.38 -11.04
C SER A 20 -5.29 -3.10 -12.07
N LEU A 21 -5.05 -4.08 -12.94
CA LEU A 21 -4.10 -3.94 -14.04
C LEU A 21 -4.53 -2.84 -15.02
N ALA A 22 -5.82 -2.78 -15.36
CA ALA A 22 -6.34 -1.78 -16.28
C ALA A 22 -6.11 -0.36 -15.75
N ILE A 23 -6.36 -0.12 -14.46
CA ILE A 23 -6.11 1.17 -13.83
C ILE A 23 -4.62 1.49 -13.81
N CYS A 24 -3.76 0.52 -13.43
CA CYS A 24 -2.30 0.73 -13.48
C CYS A 24 -1.82 1.08 -14.89
N MET A 25 -2.36 0.46 -15.93
CA MET A 25 -2.05 0.80 -17.31
C MET A 25 -2.49 2.23 -17.68
N MET A 26 -3.69 2.69 -17.23
CA MET A 26 -4.12 4.07 -17.43
C MET A 26 -3.16 5.06 -16.75
N ILE A 27 -2.79 4.80 -15.51
CA ILE A 27 -1.88 5.66 -14.74
C ILE A 27 -0.48 5.70 -15.38
N ASP A 28 0.06 4.55 -15.82
CA ASP A 28 1.34 4.52 -16.52
C ASP A 28 1.27 5.26 -17.87
N GLY A 29 0.13 5.19 -18.56
CA GLY A 29 -0.16 6.01 -19.74
C GLY A 29 -0.12 7.52 -19.44
N LEU A 30 -0.77 7.97 -18.35
CA LEU A 30 -0.73 9.36 -17.91
C LEU A 30 0.70 9.80 -17.55
N ARG A 31 1.47 8.94 -16.84
CA ARG A 31 2.87 9.22 -16.50
C ARG A 31 3.73 9.43 -17.73
N TYR A 32 3.63 8.57 -18.71
CA TYR A 32 4.36 8.72 -19.97
C TYR A 32 3.97 9.98 -20.74
N LEU A 33 2.69 10.35 -20.74
CA LEU A 33 2.23 11.58 -21.38
C LEU A 33 2.75 12.84 -20.68
N THR A 34 2.90 12.82 -19.36
CA THR A 34 3.43 13.96 -18.58
C THR A 34 4.95 13.98 -18.52
N SER A 35 5.59 12.82 -18.45
CA SER A 35 7.04 12.66 -18.33
C SER A 35 7.54 11.60 -19.31
N PRO A 36 7.85 11.99 -20.57
CA PRO A 36 8.27 11.06 -21.60
C PRO A 36 9.56 10.28 -21.27
N ASP A 37 10.36 10.82 -20.37
CA ASP A 37 11.61 10.21 -19.92
C ASP A 37 11.39 9.14 -18.83
N ASP A 38 10.14 8.91 -18.40
CA ASP A 38 9.81 7.83 -17.48
C ASP A 38 9.78 6.47 -18.22
N HIS A 39 10.98 5.96 -18.49
CA HIS A 39 11.17 4.68 -19.16
C HIS A 39 10.60 3.51 -18.37
N ILE A 40 10.45 3.64 -17.03
CA ILE A 40 9.90 2.58 -16.19
C ILE A 40 8.39 2.47 -16.39
N ALA A 41 7.67 3.59 -16.32
CA ALA A 41 6.22 3.60 -16.59
C ALA A 41 5.93 3.10 -18.01
N LEU A 42 6.72 3.56 -18.99
CA LEU A 42 6.57 3.13 -20.38
C LEU A 42 6.78 1.63 -20.56
N ALA A 43 7.84 1.07 -19.96
CA ALA A 43 8.12 -0.36 -20.05
C ALA A 43 7.07 -1.22 -19.35
N ARG A 44 6.56 -0.77 -18.21
CA ARG A 44 5.44 -1.43 -17.50
C ARG A 44 4.18 -1.46 -18.36
N LEU A 45 3.79 -0.31 -18.91
CA LEU A 45 2.65 -0.18 -19.81
C LEU A 45 2.77 -1.10 -21.03
N ALA A 46 3.91 -1.06 -21.71
CA ALA A 46 4.17 -1.89 -22.88
C ALA A 46 4.11 -3.39 -22.55
N THR A 47 4.75 -3.80 -21.44
CA THR A 47 4.76 -5.21 -21.00
C THR A 47 3.33 -5.67 -20.65
N ALA A 48 2.57 -4.85 -19.92
CA ALA A 48 1.19 -5.16 -19.56
C ALA A 48 0.30 -5.29 -20.80
N TYR A 49 0.40 -4.37 -21.75
CA TYR A 49 -0.33 -4.43 -23.02
C TYR A 49 -0.02 -5.69 -23.81
N GLN A 50 1.26 -6.01 -23.98
CA GLN A 50 1.67 -7.18 -24.77
C GLN A 50 1.23 -8.51 -24.12
N ARG A 51 1.36 -8.63 -22.80
CA ARG A 51 1.05 -9.87 -22.07
C ARG A 51 -0.43 -10.06 -21.85
N GLU A 52 -1.11 -9.02 -21.37
CA GLU A 52 -2.46 -9.18 -20.84
C GLU A 52 -3.54 -8.86 -21.85
N VAL A 53 -3.28 -7.97 -22.80
CA VAL A 53 -4.22 -7.65 -23.87
C VAL A 53 -3.93 -8.50 -25.10
N LEU A 54 -2.71 -8.46 -25.62
CA LEU A 54 -2.34 -9.19 -26.84
C LEU A 54 -1.99 -10.66 -26.61
N LYS A 55 -1.92 -11.09 -25.32
CA LYS A 55 -1.59 -12.47 -24.91
C LYS A 55 -0.25 -12.98 -25.48
N ARG A 56 0.70 -12.08 -25.69
CA ARG A 56 2.06 -12.40 -26.16
C ARG A 56 2.98 -12.66 -25.00
N ASN A 57 3.74 -13.75 -25.06
CA ASN A 57 4.77 -14.00 -24.03
C ASN A 57 6.01 -13.16 -24.34
N ILE A 58 6.15 -12.02 -23.68
CA ILE A 58 7.28 -11.13 -23.82
C ILE A 58 7.95 -10.91 -22.45
N ASP A 59 9.26 -10.84 -22.43
CA ASP A 59 10.03 -10.50 -21.24
C ASP A 59 10.26 -8.98 -21.13
N LEU A 60 10.23 -8.47 -19.90
CA LEU A 60 10.46 -7.07 -19.61
C LEU A 60 11.82 -6.59 -20.13
N ASN A 61 12.87 -7.42 -20.01
CA ASN A 61 14.19 -7.08 -20.54
C ASN A 61 14.18 -6.89 -22.06
N THR A 62 13.40 -7.68 -22.77
CA THR A 62 13.25 -7.54 -24.24
C THR A 62 12.61 -6.20 -24.59
N VAL A 63 11.64 -5.75 -23.80
CA VAL A 63 10.99 -4.44 -23.98
C VAL A 63 11.98 -3.30 -23.70
N LEU A 64 12.74 -3.39 -22.60
CA LEU A 64 13.69 -2.35 -22.18
C LEU A 64 14.92 -2.22 -23.14
N LEU A 65 15.36 -3.31 -23.75
CA LEU A 65 16.50 -3.33 -24.64
C LEU A 65 16.18 -2.86 -26.08
N ASN A 66 14.90 -2.76 -26.43
CA ASN A 66 14.45 -2.33 -27.74
C ASN A 66 13.73 -0.97 -27.64
N GLN A 67 13.27 -0.46 -28.79
CA GLN A 67 12.41 0.74 -28.80
C GLN A 67 11.06 0.41 -28.15
N VAL A 68 10.90 0.77 -26.88
CA VAL A 68 9.73 0.43 -26.05
C VAL A 68 8.42 0.85 -26.73
N GLU A 69 8.42 1.99 -27.43
CA GLU A 69 7.25 2.52 -28.16
C GLU A 69 6.71 1.57 -29.24
N SER A 70 7.58 0.72 -29.81
CA SER A 70 7.16 -0.28 -30.80
C SER A 70 6.25 -1.38 -30.23
N TYR A 71 6.20 -1.52 -28.91
CA TYR A 71 5.35 -2.48 -28.19
C TYR A 71 4.02 -1.89 -27.73
N LEU A 72 3.76 -0.64 -28.04
CA LEU A 72 2.52 0.08 -27.69
C LEU A 72 1.58 0.17 -28.89
N PRO A 73 0.28 0.47 -28.65
CA PRO A 73 -0.64 0.74 -29.75
C PRO A 73 -0.15 1.94 -30.59
N ALA A 74 -0.12 1.79 -31.91
CA ALA A 74 0.35 2.83 -32.82
C ALA A 74 -0.43 4.15 -32.62
N GLY A 75 -1.74 4.07 -32.35
CA GLY A 75 -2.57 5.23 -32.07
C GLY A 75 -2.15 6.02 -30.83
N PHE A 76 -1.65 5.33 -29.79
CA PHE A 76 -1.15 5.99 -28.57
C PHE A 76 0.13 6.79 -28.84
N VAL A 77 1.05 6.22 -29.61
CA VAL A 77 2.32 6.89 -29.96
C VAL A 77 2.11 8.04 -30.89
N LEU A 78 1.29 7.86 -31.94
CA LEU A 78 1.02 8.88 -32.98
C LEU A 78 0.22 10.08 -32.44
N LEU A 79 -0.76 9.85 -31.57
CA LEU A 79 -1.65 10.86 -31.04
C LEU A 79 -1.16 11.49 -29.72
N ARG A 80 0.08 11.26 -29.34
CA ARG A 80 0.62 11.65 -28.04
C ARG A 80 0.38 13.12 -27.68
N GLU A 81 0.65 14.03 -28.59
CA GLU A 81 0.47 15.48 -28.35
C GLU A 81 -1.00 15.87 -28.23
N GLU A 82 -1.88 15.21 -28.97
CA GLU A 82 -3.33 15.42 -28.85
C GLU A 82 -3.85 14.90 -27.51
N LEU A 83 -3.39 13.70 -27.09
CA LEU A 83 -3.76 13.08 -25.82
C LEU A 83 -3.37 13.95 -24.62
N ARG A 84 -2.20 14.60 -24.67
CA ARG A 84 -1.75 15.49 -23.59
C ARG A 84 -2.64 16.71 -23.38
N LEU A 85 -3.36 17.13 -24.40
CA LEU A 85 -4.24 18.32 -24.37
C LEU A 85 -5.69 17.97 -24.02
N MET A 86 -6.01 16.68 -23.92
CA MET A 86 -7.36 16.22 -23.59
C MET A 86 -7.70 16.47 -22.11
N PRO A 87 -8.96 16.77 -21.78
CA PRO A 87 -9.45 16.73 -20.40
C PRO A 87 -9.23 15.35 -19.78
N LEU A 88 -8.92 15.31 -18.49
CA LEU A 88 -8.54 14.08 -17.78
C LEU A 88 -9.51 12.91 -18.00
N TYR A 89 -10.81 13.15 -17.86
CA TYR A 89 -11.83 12.10 -18.03
C TYR A 89 -11.86 11.53 -19.45
N GLU A 90 -11.89 12.39 -20.45
CA GLU A 90 -11.89 11.98 -21.87
C GLU A 90 -10.58 11.26 -22.25
N LEU A 91 -9.46 11.70 -21.67
CA LEU A 91 -8.17 11.05 -21.85
C LEU A 91 -8.18 9.62 -21.31
N LEU A 92 -8.72 9.42 -20.11
CA LEU A 92 -8.82 8.06 -19.52
C LEU A 92 -9.72 7.15 -20.36
N GLU A 93 -10.86 7.64 -20.85
CA GLU A 93 -11.71 6.89 -21.79
C GLU A 93 -10.96 6.54 -23.09
N LYS A 94 -10.20 7.50 -23.60
CA LYS A 94 -9.42 7.30 -24.81
C LYS A 94 -8.31 6.26 -24.62
N LEU A 95 -7.63 6.30 -23.47
CA LEU A 95 -6.64 5.27 -23.11
C LEU A 95 -7.29 3.88 -22.97
N PHE A 96 -8.43 3.79 -22.33
CA PHE A 96 -9.18 2.55 -22.20
C PHE A 96 -9.46 1.91 -23.55
N ILE A 97 -9.89 2.72 -24.52
CA ILE A 97 -10.19 2.25 -25.90
C ILE A 97 -8.90 1.93 -26.67
N LEU A 98 -7.88 2.80 -26.63
CA LEU A 98 -6.64 2.64 -27.39
C LEU A 98 -5.87 1.37 -27.00
N PHE A 99 -5.95 0.99 -25.73
CA PHE A 99 -5.28 -0.20 -25.19
C PHE A 99 -6.20 -1.43 -25.14
N ASP A 100 -7.40 -1.38 -25.71
CA ASP A 100 -8.37 -2.49 -25.69
C ASP A 100 -8.55 -3.09 -24.29
N MET A 101 -8.61 -2.24 -23.24
CA MET A 101 -8.61 -2.70 -21.85
C MET A 101 -9.83 -3.52 -21.46
N GLN A 102 -10.92 -3.46 -22.25
CA GLN A 102 -12.08 -4.33 -22.12
C GLN A 102 -11.76 -5.83 -22.29
N LEU A 103 -10.61 -6.17 -22.89
CA LEU A 103 -10.15 -7.53 -23.02
C LEU A 103 -9.50 -8.10 -21.74
N ILE A 104 -9.27 -7.25 -20.75
CA ILE A 104 -8.72 -7.65 -19.46
C ILE A 104 -9.86 -8.09 -18.56
N GLU A 105 -9.91 -9.37 -18.23
CA GLU A 105 -11.00 -9.95 -17.46
C GLU A 105 -11.08 -9.41 -16.02
N LYS A 106 -12.28 -9.34 -15.46
CA LYS A 106 -12.57 -9.03 -14.05
C LYS A 106 -12.12 -7.64 -13.60
N GLN A 107 -12.11 -6.67 -14.51
CA GLN A 107 -11.72 -5.29 -14.19
C GLN A 107 -12.91 -4.33 -14.01
N ASP A 108 -14.11 -4.70 -14.42
CA ASP A 108 -15.28 -3.82 -14.53
C ASP A 108 -15.59 -3.05 -13.24
N ALA A 109 -15.61 -3.74 -12.10
CA ALA A 109 -15.89 -3.13 -10.80
C ALA A 109 -14.82 -2.08 -10.39
N TYR A 110 -13.55 -2.37 -10.71
CA TYR A 110 -12.44 -1.45 -10.46
C TYR A 110 -12.54 -0.23 -11.35
N ILE A 111 -12.83 -0.43 -12.63
CA ILE A 111 -12.95 0.63 -13.63
C ILE A 111 -14.09 1.56 -13.26
N CYS A 112 -15.29 1.04 -12.92
CA CYS A 112 -16.40 1.86 -12.44
C CYS A 112 -16.03 2.70 -11.22
N ALA A 113 -15.48 2.06 -10.19
CA ALA A 113 -15.07 2.77 -8.97
C ALA A 113 -13.95 3.80 -9.21
N PHE A 114 -13.08 3.55 -10.17
CA PHE A 114 -12.04 4.49 -10.58
C PHE A 114 -12.63 5.72 -11.27
N TYR A 115 -13.54 5.56 -12.21
CA TYR A 115 -14.22 6.68 -12.87
C TYR A 115 -15.08 7.50 -11.90
N ASP A 116 -15.72 6.85 -10.92
CA ASP A 116 -16.43 7.57 -9.85
C ASP A 116 -15.46 8.43 -9.04
N ALA A 117 -14.30 7.88 -8.69
CA ALA A 117 -13.26 8.59 -7.93
C ALA A 117 -12.62 9.72 -8.74
N VAL A 118 -12.42 9.54 -10.04
CA VAL A 118 -11.95 10.60 -10.96
C VAL A 118 -12.98 11.74 -11.03
N THR A 119 -14.25 11.38 -11.13
CA THR A 119 -15.35 12.38 -11.17
C THR A 119 -15.40 13.18 -9.87
N GLU A 120 -15.27 12.50 -8.71
CA GLU A 120 -15.20 13.15 -7.39
C GLU A 120 -13.98 14.08 -7.28
N TYR A 121 -12.82 13.64 -7.77
CA TYR A 121 -11.62 14.46 -7.82
C TYR A 121 -11.80 15.73 -8.63
N MET A 122 -12.37 15.62 -9.83
CA MET A 122 -12.57 16.75 -10.75
C MET A 122 -13.56 17.80 -10.23
N GLN A 123 -14.48 17.45 -9.33
CA GLN A 123 -15.37 18.41 -8.69
C GLN A 123 -14.65 19.39 -7.77
N ASN A 124 -13.54 18.98 -7.16
CA ASN A 124 -12.88 19.72 -6.09
C ASN A 124 -11.43 20.12 -6.42
N ASN A 125 -10.88 19.68 -7.55
CA ASN A 125 -9.47 19.86 -7.89
C ASN A 125 -9.31 20.27 -9.37
N SER A 126 -8.11 20.72 -9.70
CA SER A 126 -7.71 20.98 -11.08
C SER A 126 -7.66 19.69 -11.89
N SER A 127 -8.06 19.73 -13.16
CA SER A 127 -7.93 18.63 -14.11
C SER A 127 -6.52 18.48 -14.70
N GLU A 128 -5.51 19.09 -14.08
CA GLU A 128 -4.12 18.97 -14.51
C GLU A 128 -3.60 17.57 -14.26
N LEU A 129 -2.97 16.97 -15.27
CA LEU A 129 -2.51 15.56 -15.23
C LEU A 129 -1.48 15.30 -14.13
N THR A 130 -0.53 16.23 -13.96
CA THR A 130 0.51 16.11 -12.92
C THR A 130 -0.08 16.15 -11.52
N ALA A 131 -1.05 17.02 -11.27
CA ALA A 131 -1.75 17.11 -10.00
C ALA A 131 -2.56 15.83 -9.71
N PHE A 132 -3.22 15.27 -10.74
CA PHE A 132 -3.93 14.01 -10.60
C PHE A 132 -3.00 12.82 -10.30
N ILE A 133 -1.84 12.73 -10.97
CA ILE A 133 -0.85 11.69 -10.71
C ILE A 133 -0.33 11.78 -9.27
N SER A 134 -0.04 12.98 -8.78
CA SER A 134 0.36 13.20 -7.38
C SER A 134 -0.74 12.75 -6.40
N TYR A 135 -1.99 13.10 -6.68
CA TYR A 135 -3.14 12.66 -5.88
C TYR A 135 -3.33 11.14 -5.90
N TRP A 136 -3.10 10.51 -7.05
CA TRP A 136 -3.09 9.05 -7.16
C TRP A 136 -2.02 8.44 -6.25
N ASP A 137 -0.78 8.93 -6.33
CA ASP A 137 0.35 8.40 -5.56
C ASP A 137 0.23 8.62 -4.05
N GLU A 138 -0.42 9.69 -3.63
CA GLU A 138 -0.57 10.01 -2.21
C GLU A 138 -1.77 9.30 -1.55
N ARG A 139 -2.85 9.07 -2.30
CA ARG A 139 -4.14 8.68 -1.69
C ARG A 139 -4.98 7.71 -2.50
N LEU A 140 -5.19 8.01 -3.80
CA LEU A 140 -6.25 7.34 -4.54
C LEU A 140 -5.94 5.88 -4.81
N HIS A 141 -4.69 5.52 -4.98
CA HIS A 141 -4.24 4.14 -5.23
C HIS A 141 -4.66 3.17 -4.13
N GLU A 142 -4.78 3.64 -2.88
CA GLU A 142 -5.20 2.84 -1.73
C GLU A 142 -6.72 2.75 -1.55
N LYS A 143 -7.50 3.53 -2.30
CA LYS A 143 -8.97 3.50 -2.21
C LYS A 143 -9.46 2.10 -2.57
N THR A 144 -10.24 1.51 -1.68
CA THR A 144 -10.81 0.17 -1.88
C THR A 144 -12.18 0.28 -2.52
N ILE A 145 -12.46 -0.60 -3.48
CA ILE A 145 -13.84 -0.79 -3.97
C ILE A 145 -14.66 -1.51 -2.90
N PRO A 146 -15.95 -1.14 -2.74
CA PRO A 146 -16.83 -1.88 -1.86
C PRO A 146 -16.86 -3.35 -2.32
N SER A 147 -16.23 -4.22 -1.55
CA SER A 147 -16.47 -5.65 -1.71
C SER A 147 -17.93 -5.86 -1.32
N GLY A 148 -18.81 -6.07 -2.28
CA GLY A 148 -20.17 -6.52 -1.98
C GLY A 148 -20.12 -7.69 -1.00
N GLU A 149 -21.26 -8.18 -0.52
CA GLU A 149 -21.35 -9.37 0.36
C GLU A 149 -20.77 -10.61 -0.35
N ILE A 150 -19.44 -10.61 -0.52
CA ILE A 150 -18.75 -11.78 -1.08
C ILE A 150 -18.59 -12.77 0.07
N GLU A 151 -19.30 -13.88 -0.03
CA GLU A 151 -19.08 -15.00 0.88
C GLU A 151 -17.67 -15.54 0.71
N GLY A 152 -16.92 -15.63 1.81
CA GLY A 152 -15.55 -16.13 1.79
C GLY A 152 -14.82 -15.92 3.13
N ILE A 153 -13.60 -16.45 3.20
CA ILE A 153 -12.70 -16.23 4.32
C ILE A 153 -12.08 -14.84 4.17
N ARG A 154 -12.41 -13.92 5.05
CA ARG A 154 -11.87 -12.55 5.03
C ARG A 154 -10.49 -12.50 5.70
N ILE A 155 -9.52 -11.93 5.00
CA ILE A 155 -8.20 -11.60 5.54
C ILE A 155 -8.16 -10.09 5.78
N LEU A 156 -7.93 -9.69 7.04
CA LEU A 156 -7.80 -8.29 7.42
C LEU A 156 -6.77 -8.13 8.55
N SER A 157 -6.24 -6.93 8.67
CA SER A 157 -5.39 -6.60 9.81
C SER A 157 -6.24 -6.48 11.10
N ILE A 158 -5.60 -6.68 12.26
CA ILE A 158 -6.27 -6.55 13.56
C ILE A 158 -6.87 -5.14 13.72
N HIS A 159 -6.17 -4.11 13.24
CA HIS A 159 -6.67 -2.72 13.29
C HIS A 159 -7.97 -2.54 12.50
N LYS A 160 -8.06 -3.10 11.29
CA LYS A 160 -9.26 -3.03 10.46
C LYS A 160 -10.43 -3.86 11.04
N SER A 161 -10.14 -4.82 11.90
CA SER A 161 -11.17 -5.63 12.56
C SER A 161 -11.82 -4.95 13.76
N LYS A 162 -11.31 -3.79 14.20
CA LYS A 162 -11.86 -3.06 15.35
C LYS A 162 -13.33 -2.68 15.11
N GLY A 163 -14.21 -3.05 16.04
CA GLY A 163 -15.65 -2.80 15.93
C GLY A 163 -16.45 -3.82 15.13
N LEU A 164 -15.78 -4.78 14.47
CA LEU A 164 -16.43 -5.86 13.74
C LEU A 164 -16.50 -7.14 14.59
N GLU A 165 -17.46 -8.01 14.26
CA GLU A 165 -17.61 -9.33 14.90
C GLU A 165 -17.70 -10.41 13.82
N TYR A 166 -17.10 -11.58 14.14
CA TYR A 166 -17.08 -12.72 13.23
C TYR A 166 -17.44 -13.99 13.98
N HIS A 167 -18.18 -14.87 13.33
CA HIS A 167 -18.53 -16.17 13.90
C HIS A 167 -17.28 -16.96 14.32
N THR A 168 -16.30 -17.02 13.45
CA THR A 168 -15.04 -17.73 13.65
C THR A 168 -13.87 -16.83 13.27
N VAL A 169 -12.88 -16.72 14.13
CA VAL A 169 -11.63 -15.98 13.89
C VAL A 169 -10.47 -16.93 13.92
N LEU A 170 -9.62 -16.82 12.90
CA LEU A 170 -8.38 -17.54 12.76
C LEU A 170 -7.24 -16.55 12.96
N LEU A 171 -6.38 -16.78 13.96
CA LEU A 171 -5.17 -15.98 14.21
C LEU A 171 -3.93 -16.83 13.94
N PRO A 172 -3.48 -16.91 12.69
CA PRO A 172 -2.20 -17.52 12.37
C PRO A 172 -1.08 -16.60 12.84
N PHE A 173 0.04 -17.20 13.27
CA PHE A 173 1.25 -16.44 13.65
C PHE A 173 1.07 -15.52 14.88
N CYS A 174 0.34 -15.99 15.90
CA CYS A 174 0.18 -15.27 17.17
C CYS A 174 1.46 -15.41 18.04
N ASP A 175 2.60 -15.08 17.46
CA ASP A 175 3.93 -15.20 18.07
C ASP A 175 4.79 -13.94 17.86
N TRP A 176 4.16 -12.78 17.59
CA TRP A 176 4.88 -11.52 17.47
C TRP A 176 5.48 -11.07 18.80
N LYS A 177 6.53 -10.30 18.69
CA LYS A 177 7.21 -9.74 19.86
C LYS A 177 6.38 -8.62 20.49
N MET A 178 6.33 -8.59 21.82
CA MET A 178 5.66 -7.53 22.58
C MET A 178 6.43 -6.20 22.54
N GLU A 179 7.72 -6.25 22.20
CA GLU A 179 8.58 -5.09 22.03
C GLU A 179 9.09 -5.05 20.58
N ASN A 180 9.34 -3.84 20.08
CA ASN A 180 9.98 -3.68 18.78
C ASN A 180 11.41 -4.24 18.82
N GLU A 181 11.92 -4.64 17.65
CA GLU A 181 13.33 -5.02 17.54
C GLU A 181 14.20 -3.79 17.80
N THR A 182 15.26 -3.99 18.55
CA THR A 182 16.25 -2.95 18.86
C THR A 182 16.76 -2.29 17.58
N ASN A 183 16.85 -0.95 17.59
CA ASN A 183 17.25 -0.07 16.48
C ASN A 183 16.20 0.11 15.36
N SER A 184 14.95 -0.23 15.59
CA SER A 184 13.91 -0.13 14.55
C SER A 184 13.26 1.24 14.43
N HIS A 185 13.32 2.09 15.46
CA HIS A 185 12.71 3.41 15.46
C HIS A 185 13.45 4.41 16.37
N LEU A 186 13.20 5.69 16.09
CA LEU A 186 13.67 6.81 16.88
C LEU A 186 12.58 7.23 17.87
N ILE A 187 12.99 7.53 19.10
CA ILE A 187 12.13 8.19 20.08
C ILE A 187 12.65 9.59 20.38
N TRP A 188 11.73 10.49 20.66
CA TRP A 188 12.07 11.88 21.01
C TRP A 188 12.21 12.01 22.51
N CYS A 189 13.43 12.26 22.97
CA CYS A 189 13.74 12.36 24.38
C CYS A 189 13.95 13.82 24.77
N SER A 190 13.36 14.23 25.91
CA SER A 190 13.65 15.54 26.48
C SER A 190 15.06 15.60 27.05
N VAL A 191 15.73 16.68 26.79
CA VAL A 191 17.06 16.97 27.35
C VAL A 191 16.95 17.56 28.79
N ALA A 192 15.82 18.18 29.12
CA ALA A 192 15.53 18.90 30.37
C ALA A 192 15.33 17.95 31.54
N GLY A 193 16.01 17.01 31.87
CA GLY A 193 15.89 16.08 33.00
C GLY A 193 17.15 15.25 33.22
N THR A 194 18.09 15.36 32.29
CA THR A 194 19.31 14.53 32.30
C THR A 194 20.39 14.97 33.29
N GLY A 195 20.17 16.07 34.01
CA GLY A 195 20.82 16.45 35.28
C GLY A 195 22.32 16.70 35.27
N LYS A 196 23.09 16.38 34.24
CA LYS A 196 24.56 16.48 34.29
C LYS A 196 25.27 17.07 33.08
N ASN A 197 24.59 17.38 31.97
CA ASN A 197 25.26 17.90 30.76
C ASN A 197 24.43 18.92 29.96
N THR A 198 23.38 19.48 30.54
CA THR A 198 22.53 20.49 29.88
C THR A 198 23.26 21.82 29.63
N ASP A 199 24.40 22.05 30.29
CA ASP A 199 25.15 23.32 30.16
C ASP A 199 26.18 23.31 29.02
N ARG A 200 26.23 22.24 28.21
CA ARG A 200 27.18 22.10 27.09
C ARG A 200 26.50 22.11 25.73
N PRO A 201 26.99 22.89 24.77
CA PRO A 201 26.54 22.79 23.40
C PRO A 201 26.71 21.35 22.80
N PRO A 202 25.79 20.85 21.99
CA PRO A 202 24.54 21.51 21.56
C PRO A 202 23.34 21.27 22.49
N PHE A 203 23.49 20.54 23.59
CA PHE A 203 22.37 20.10 24.45
C PHE A 203 21.72 21.24 25.25
N ASN A 204 22.43 22.32 25.48
CA ASN A 204 21.87 23.53 26.12
C ASN A 204 20.97 24.36 25.17
N GLU A 205 20.98 24.03 23.87
CA GLU A 205 20.19 24.73 22.83
C GLU A 205 19.03 23.91 22.33
N LEU A 206 18.94 22.64 22.75
CA LEU A 206 17.93 21.68 22.29
C LEU A 206 17.06 21.22 23.47
N ASP A 207 15.75 21.37 23.33
CA ASP A 207 14.77 20.85 24.30
C ASP A 207 14.52 19.36 24.13
N ILE A 208 14.60 18.87 22.88
CA ILE A 208 14.25 17.49 22.49
C ILE A 208 15.28 16.99 21.48
N VAL A 209 15.71 15.74 21.63
CA VAL A 209 16.63 15.06 20.71
C VAL A 209 16.10 13.71 20.26
N PRO A 210 16.34 13.30 19.01
CA PRO A 210 16.01 11.96 18.52
C PRO A 210 17.05 10.95 19.01
N VAL A 211 16.62 9.89 19.65
CA VAL A 211 17.47 8.80 20.15
C VAL A 211 17.00 7.47 19.58
N ASN A 212 17.94 6.64 19.13
CA ASN A 212 17.61 5.28 18.68
C ASN A 212 17.11 4.45 19.86
N TYR A 213 15.90 3.90 19.75
CA TYR A 213 15.36 3.00 20.74
C TYR A 213 16.19 1.70 20.79
N SER A 214 16.87 1.48 21.89
CA SER A 214 17.71 0.30 22.08
C SER A 214 17.87 -0.03 23.56
N GLY A 215 18.26 -1.27 23.85
CA GLY A 215 18.54 -1.71 25.23
C GLY A 215 19.64 -0.92 25.94
N ALA A 216 20.57 -0.29 25.20
CA ALA A 216 21.60 0.59 25.75
C ALA A 216 21.04 1.84 26.44
N MET A 217 19.84 2.26 26.07
CA MET A 217 19.18 3.40 26.72
C MET A 217 18.87 3.14 28.20
N ALA A 218 18.67 1.89 28.60
CA ALA A 218 18.39 1.50 29.97
C ALA A 218 19.54 1.88 30.94
N GLU A 219 20.76 2.01 30.43
CA GLU A 219 21.97 2.38 31.19
C GLU A 219 22.40 3.82 30.93
N SER A 220 21.61 4.58 30.18
CA SER A 220 21.88 5.98 29.79
C SER A 220 21.05 6.98 30.60
N VAL A 221 21.30 8.27 30.34
CA VAL A 221 20.50 9.39 30.88
C VAL A 221 19.03 9.36 30.38
N TYR A 222 18.73 8.61 29.34
CA TYR A 222 17.39 8.45 28.75
C TYR A 222 16.66 7.21 29.26
N ARG A 223 17.07 6.66 30.39
CA ARG A 223 16.46 5.46 30.99
C ARG A 223 14.96 5.59 31.19
N ASP A 224 14.52 6.73 31.69
CA ASP A 224 13.10 6.93 32.00
C ASP A 224 12.27 6.98 30.71
N SER A 225 12.74 7.71 29.69
CA SER A 225 12.11 7.69 28.36
C SER A 225 12.08 6.29 27.72
N TYR A 226 13.13 5.49 27.91
CA TYR A 226 13.17 4.10 27.47
C TYR A 226 12.11 3.24 28.17
N LEU A 227 11.96 3.39 29.49
CA LEU A 227 10.99 2.60 30.26
C LEU A 227 9.55 3.00 29.94
N GLU A 228 9.29 4.29 29.73
CA GLU A 228 7.98 4.79 29.30
C GLU A 228 7.61 4.24 27.92
N GLU A 229 8.48 4.37 26.94
CA GLU A 229 8.27 3.82 25.59
C GLU A 229 8.05 2.30 25.62
N ARG A 230 8.87 1.59 26.38
CA ARG A 230 8.74 0.14 26.55
C ARG A 230 7.40 -0.23 27.13
N LEU A 231 6.94 0.47 28.15
CA LEU A 231 5.63 0.24 28.76
C LEU A 231 4.51 0.51 27.75
N GLN A 232 4.61 1.60 27.00
CA GLN A 232 3.63 1.95 25.96
C GLN A 232 3.55 0.86 24.89
N LEU A 233 4.68 0.37 24.39
CA LEU A 233 4.73 -0.73 23.42
C LEU A 233 4.06 -2.00 23.94
N TRP A 234 4.26 -2.33 25.21
CA TRP A 234 3.60 -3.47 25.83
C TRP A 234 2.09 -3.26 25.92
N VAL A 235 1.64 -2.09 26.34
CA VAL A 235 0.22 -1.76 26.42
C VAL A 235 -0.43 -1.82 25.05
N ASP A 236 0.21 -1.27 24.02
CA ASP A 236 -0.31 -1.25 22.66
C ASP A 236 -0.43 -2.67 22.09
N ASN A 237 0.59 -3.52 22.29
CA ASN A 237 0.54 -4.92 21.87
C ASN A 237 -0.51 -5.74 22.64
N LEU A 238 -0.71 -5.48 23.93
CA LEU A 238 -1.80 -6.09 24.71
C LEU A 238 -3.16 -5.64 24.19
N ASN A 239 -3.32 -4.38 23.84
CA ASN A 239 -4.54 -3.87 23.25
C ASN A 239 -4.82 -4.52 21.89
N LEU A 240 -3.80 -4.75 21.07
CA LEU A 240 -3.94 -5.48 19.81
C LEU A 240 -4.40 -6.91 20.04
N LEU A 241 -3.81 -7.63 21.01
CA LEU A 241 -4.25 -8.97 21.40
C LEU A 241 -5.70 -8.96 21.89
N TYR A 242 -6.05 -8.01 22.72
CA TYR A 242 -7.44 -7.85 23.20
C TYR A 242 -8.40 -7.66 22.04
N VAL A 243 -8.09 -6.74 21.12
CA VAL A 243 -8.91 -6.53 19.91
C VAL A 243 -9.04 -7.82 19.13
N ALA A 244 -7.92 -8.51 18.83
CA ALA A 244 -7.93 -9.73 18.03
C ALA A 244 -8.79 -10.84 18.68
N PHE A 245 -8.65 -11.04 19.99
CA PHE A 245 -9.33 -12.12 20.71
C PHE A 245 -10.81 -11.86 20.94
N THR A 246 -11.21 -10.60 20.98
CA THR A 246 -12.61 -10.21 21.19
C THR A 246 -13.42 -10.12 19.90
N ARG A 247 -12.83 -10.42 18.72
CA ARG A 247 -13.56 -10.41 17.44
C ARG A 247 -14.40 -11.66 17.20
N ALA A 248 -14.10 -12.76 17.89
CA ALA A 248 -14.79 -14.03 17.71
C ALA A 248 -16.06 -14.13 18.56
N CYS A 249 -17.21 -14.34 17.89
CA CYS A 249 -18.47 -14.61 18.59
C CYS A 249 -18.58 -16.05 19.09
N LYS A 250 -18.04 -17.03 18.35
CA LYS A 250 -18.19 -18.46 18.65
C LYS A 250 -16.85 -19.20 18.72
N ASN A 251 -16.00 -19.09 17.73
CA ASN A 251 -14.78 -19.85 17.64
C ASN A 251 -13.57 -18.93 17.46
N LEU A 252 -12.59 -19.11 18.31
CA LEU A 252 -11.27 -18.49 18.18
C LEU A 252 -10.23 -19.58 18.05
N ILE A 253 -9.51 -19.61 16.93
CA ILE A 253 -8.47 -20.57 16.65
C ILE A 253 -7.14 -19.82 16.49
N VAL A 254 -6.17 -20.13 17.34
CA VAL A 254 -4.91 -19.40 17.44
C VAL A 254 -3.76 -20.34 17.19
N TRP A 255 -2.82 -19.94 16.33
CA TRP A 255 -1.57 -20.63 16.11
C TRP A 255 -0.39 -19.73 16.44
N GLY A 256 0.62 -20.31 17.08
CA GLY A 256 1.88 -19.66 17.38
C GLY A 256 3.03 -20.67 17.42
N LYS A 257 4.26 -20.20 17.41
CA LYS A 257 5.42 -21.06 17.56
C LYS A 257 5.46 -21.66 18.97
N ALA A 258 5.56 -22.96 19.06
CA ALA A 258 5.89 -23.61 20.33
C ALA A 258 7.33 -23.21 20.75
N LYS A 259 7.52 -22.78 21.99
CA LYS A 259 8.88 -22.65 22.54
C LYS A 259 9.57 -24.02 22.42
N GLN A 260 10.65 -24.10 21.65
CA GLN A 260 11.55 -25.23 21.76
C GLN A 260 12.03 -25.25 23.20
N LYS A 261 11.76 -26.34 23.93
CA LYS A 261 12.40 -26.58 25.24
C LYS A 261 13.90 -26.63 24.95
N GLY A 262 14.62 -25.63 25.47
CA GLY A 262 16.07 -25.62 25.39
C GLY A 262 16.60 -26.95 26.00
N THR A 263 17.42 -27.60 25.21
CA THR A 263 18.34 -28.64 25.67
C THR A 263 19.36 -28.02 26.58
#